data_4b5ca76051d185011fdf2f67455021a0
#
_entry.id   4b5ca76051d185011fdf2f67455021a0
#
_cell.length_a   1.000
_cell.length_b   1.000
_cell.length_c   1.000
_cell.angle_alpha   90.00
_cell.angle_beta   90.00
_cell.angle_gamma   90.00
#
_symmetry.space_group_name_H-M   'P 1'
#
loop_
_entity.id
_entity.type
_entity.pdbx_description
1 polymer ?
#
loop_
_entity_poly.entity_id
_entity_poly.type
_entity_poly.pdbx_seq_one_letter_code
_entity_poly.pdbx_strand_id
1 'polypeptide(L)'
;MVCVALAIFSITGQQAFARGNAARVRALEIELGAAMITPTDKIDFDKNKVGYNIDVELRYNLKSHPFDIGLRLDGNTFNRELKVNKDLFKFRSLNAMVVADWNINRKGIFSPFLGVGIGGGLTSNESMSIKDVTNQPLKQTVNSAAFCIMPRVGVELFHHYRLTFYYKYLESANSHFGLSVGFVIGGGRK
;
A
#
# COMPACT_ATOMS: atom_id res chain seq x y z
N MET A 1 -18.97 5.94 -18.94
CA MET A 1 -19.48 4.78 -18.19
C MET A 1 -18.94 4.64 -16.77
N VAL A 2 -17.71 5.07 -16.47
CA VAL A 2 -17.11 4.95 -15.12
C VAL A 2 -17.81 5.85 -14.08
N CYS A 3 -18.25 7.06 -14.45
CA CYS A 3 -18.93 7.98 -13.53
C CYS A 3 -20.32 7.50 -13.06
N VAL A 4 -21.02 6.72 -13.89
CA VAL A 4 -22.34 6.20 -13.54
C VAL A 4 -22.24 5.05 -12.52
N ALA A 5 -21.21 4.23 -12.60
CA ALA A 5 -20.96 3.16 -11.64
C ALA A 5 -20.61 3.71 -10.23
N LEU A 6 -19.86 4.81 -10.15
CA LEU A 6 -19.55 5.50 -8.90
C LEU A 6 -20.79 6.14 -8.25
N ALA A 7 -21.71 6.66 -9.06
CA ALA A 7 -22.97 7.24 -8.58
C ALA A 7 -23.93 6.19 -8.02
N ILE A 8 -24.03 5.02 -8.64
CA ILE A 8 -24.88 3.93 -8.18
C ILE A 8 -24.35 3.35 -6.85
N PHE A 9 -23.04 3.26 -6.66
CA PHE A 9 -22.44 2.81 -5.40
C PHE A 9 -22.74 3.77 -4.22
N SER A 10 -22.80 5.09 -4.49
CA SER A 10 -23.09 6.07 -3.44
C SER A 10 -24.55 6.05 -2.96
N ILE A 11 -25.51 5.67 -3.83
CA ILE A 11 -26.94 5.70 -3.48
C ILE A 11 -27.36 4.43 -2.71
N THR A 12 -26.83 3.28 -3.08
CA THR A 12 -27.14 2.01 -2.37
C THR A 12 -26.43 1.88 -1.03
N GLY A 13 -25.27 2.51 -0.87
CA GLY A 13 -24.51 2.50 0.40
C GLY A 13 -25.22 3.24 1.54
N GLN A 14 -25.96 4.32 1.25
CA GLN A 14 -26.62 5.11 2.30
C GLN A 14 -27.82 4.41 2.96
N GLN A 15 -28.51 3.55 2.26
CA GLN A 15 -29.67 2.83 2.83
C GLN A 15 -29.29 1.64 3.73
N ALA A 16 -28.11 1.07 3.54
CA ALA A 16 -27.62 -0.02 4.39
C ALA A 16 -27.17 0.46 5.80
N PHE A 17 -26.95 1.75 5.99
CA PHE A 17 -26.50 2.33 7.26
C PHE A 17 -27.62 2.60 8.29
N ALA A 18 -28.92 2.50 7.88
CA ALA A 18 -30.03 3.01 8.67
C ALA A 18 -30.68 1.98 9.62
N ARG A 19 -30.38 0.70 9.57
CA ARG A 19 -31.03 -0.33 10.39
C ARG A 19 -30.07 -1.39 10.91
N GLY A 20 -29.66 -1.29 12.14
CA GLY A 20 -28.99 -2.37 12.85
C GLY A 20 -28.48 -1.88 14.20
N ASN A 21 -28.80 -2.58 15.28
CA ASN A 21 -28.26 -2.38 16.61
C ASN A 21 -26.76 -2.09 16.55
N ALA A 22 -26.37 -0.95 17.13
CA ALA A 22 -25.02 -0.41 17.03
C ALA A 22 -24.00 -1.33 17.73
N ALA A 23 -23.56 -2.35 17.05
CA ALA A 23 -22.35 -3.05 17.43
C ALA A 23 -21.22 -2.02 17.46
N ARG A 24 -20.61 -1.82 18.62
CA ARG A 24 -19.55 -0.84 18.83
C ARG A 24 -18.31 -1.28 18.07
N VAL A 25 -17.96 -0.59 17.00
CA VAL A 25 -16.66 -0.71 16.35
C VAL A 25 -15.61 -0.17 17.31
N ARG A 26 -14.52 -0.88 17.50
CA ARG A 26 -13.39 -0.37 18.30
C ARG A 26 -12.80 0.85 17.61
N ALA A 27 -12.45 1.87 18.39
CA ALA A 27 -11.95 3.12 17.83
C ALA A 27 -10.53 3.01 17.31
N LEU A 28 -9.70 2.14 17.90
CA LEU A 28 -8.30 1.99 17.56
C LEU A 28 -8.00 0.55 17.11
N GLU A 29 -7.29 0.44 16.01
CA GLU A 29 -6.85 -0.82 15.40
C GLU A 29 -5.39 -0.72 14.98
N ILE A 30 -4.68 -1.84 15.07
CA ILE A 30 -3.32 -1.99 14.56
C ILE A 30 -3.36 -3.09 13.50
N GLU A 31 -2.83 -2.80 12.32
CA GLU A 31 -2.66 -3.76 11.24
C GLU A 31 -1.17 -4.07 11.06
N LEU A 32 -0.86 -5.34 10.91
CA LEU A 32 0.44 -5.84 10.48
C LEU A 32 0.26 -6.47 9.11
N GLY A 33 0.94 -5.96 8.10
CA GLY A 33 0.77 -6.35 6.71
C GLY A 33 2.05 -6.83 6.04
N ALA A 34 1.86 -7.69 5.05
CA ALA A 34 2.90 -8.08 4.11
C ALA A 34 2.33 -8.08 2.69
N ALA A 35 3.10 -7.61 1.72
CA ALA A 35 2.65 -7.54 0.34
C ALA A 35 3.69 -8.06 -0.64
N MET A 36 3.19 -8.58 -1.77
CA MET A 36 3.97 -8.74 -2.99
C MET A 36 3.83 -7.48 -3.83
N ILE A 37 4.95 -6.97 -4.34
CA ILE A 37 4.97 -5.74 -5.12
C ILE A 37 5.59 -5.97 -6.49
N THR A 38 5.06 -5.27 -7.50
CA THR A 38 5.53 -5.33 -8.88
C THR A 38 5.78 -3.91 -9.38
N PRO A 39 7.04 -3.55 -9.69
CA PRO A 39 7.38 -2.24 -10.25
C PRO A 39 6.68 -2.00 -11.59
N THR A 40 6.29 -0.75 -11.85
CA THR A 40 5.54 -0.38 -13.07
C THR A 40 6.41 0.18 -14.17
N ASP A 41 7.52 0.84 -13.83
CA ASP A 41 8.37 1.47 -14.82
C ASP A 41 9.22 0.44 -15.57
N LYS A 42 9.10 0.46 -16.91
CA LYS A 42 9.80 -0.46 -17.82
C LYS A 42 10.77 0.25 -18.76
N ILE A 43 10.92 1.58 -18.65
CA ILE A 43 11.57 2.38 -19.69
C ILE A 43 13.04 1.93 -19.87
N ASP A 44 13.77 1.71 -18.77
CA ASP A 44 15.19 1.36 -18.81
C ASP A 44 15.50 -0.06 -18.29
N PHE A 45 14.47 -0.83 -17.93
CA PHE A 45 14.62 -2.14 -17.32
C PHE A 45 14.07 -3.26 -18.23
N ASP A 46 14.82 -4.34 -18.37
CA ASP A 46 14.42 -5.52 -19.15
C ASP A 46 13.49 -6.42 -18.34
N LYS A 47 13.81 -6.63 -17.06
CA LYS A 47 13.04 -7.48 -16.16
C LYS A 47 12.80 -6.80 -14.82
N ASN A 48 11.53 -6.66 -14.48
CA ASN A 48 11.11 -6.30 -13.14
C ASN A 48 10.86 -7.57 -12.33
N LYS A 49 11.63 -7.77 -11.27
CA LYS A 49 11.42 -8.89 -10.35
C LYS A 49 10.38 -8.50 -9.31
N VAL A 50 9.54 -9.45 -8.95
CA VAL A 50 8.60 -9.31 -7.85
C VAL A 50 9.38 -8.97 -6.57
N GLY A 51 8.91 -7.96 -5.86
CA GLY A 51 9.48 -7.53 -4.59
C GLY A 51 8.52 -7.78 -3.44
N TYR A 52 8.93 -7.34 -2.27
CA TYR A 52 8.17 -7.51 -1.02
C TYR A 52 8.02 -6.17 -0.30
N ASN A 53 6.91 -6.06 0.41
CA ASN A 53 6.62 -4.97 1.33
C ASN A 53 6.22 -5.57 2.68
N ILE A 54 6.63 -4.92 3.75
CA ILE A 54 6.11 -5.13 5.10
C ILE A 54 5.63 -3.80 5.66
N ASP A 55 4.53 -3.83 6.39
CA ASP A 55 3.92 -2.61 6.91
C ASP A 55 3.27 -2.79 8.27
N VAL A 56 3.20 -1.65 8.97
CA VAL A 56 2.43 -1.48 10.19
C VAL A 56 1.54 -0.27 10.00
N GLU A 57 0.25 -0.40 10.30
CA GLU A 57 -0.72 0.68 10.22
C GLU A 57 -1.47 0.82 11.53
N LEU A 58 -1.47 2.02 12.10
CA LEU A 58 -2.30 2.39 13.24
C LEU A 58 -3.50 3.16 12.70
N ARG A 59 -4.71 2.66 12.95
CA ARG A 59 -5.96 3.20 12.39
C ARG A 59 -6.92 3.62 13.48
N TYR A 60 -7.49 4.79 13.30
CA TYR A 60 -8.57 5.32 14.12
C TYR A 60 -9.89 5.30 13.36
N ASN A 61 -10.83 4.54 13.86
CA ASN A 61 -12.17 4.35 13.32
C ASN A 61 -13.11 5.43 13.83
N LEU A 62 -13.60 6.30 12.96
CA LEU A 62 -14.59 7.33 13.33
C LEU A 62 -15.93 6.66 13.62
N LYS A 63 -16.44 6.84 14.85
CA LYS A 63 -17.63 6.12 15.38
C LYS A 63 -18.90 6.35 14.59
N SER A 64 -19.09 7.54 14.04
CA SER A 64 -20.34 7.97 13.37
C SER A 64 -20.24 8.01 11.86
N HIS A 65 -19.07 7.75 11.29
CA HIS A 65 -18.82 7.87 9.86
C HIS A 65 -18.17 6.61 9.32
N PRO A 66 -18.35 6.31 8.02
CA PRO A 66 -17.72 5.17 7.38
C PRO A 66 -16.21 5.40 7.11
N PHE A 67 -15.61 6.43 7.66
CA PHE A 67 -14.22 6.81 7.44
C PHE A 67 -13.32 6.35 8.56
N ASP A 68 -12.12 5.92 8.17
CA ASP A 68 -10.99 5.63 9.03
C ASP A 68 -9.82 6.51 8.64
N ILE A 69 -9.06 6.94 9.63
CA ILE A 69 -7.82 7.68 9.42
C ILE A 69 -6.71 6.94 10.15
N GLY A 70 -5.56 6.81 9.52
CA GLY A 70 -4.46 6.08 10.11
C GLY A 70 -3.09 6.65 9.76
N LEU A 71 -2.09 6.07 10.43
CA LEU A 71 -0.67 6.25 10.15
C LEU A 71 -0.10 4.92 9.72
N ARG A 72 0.55 4.87 8.56
CA ARG A 72 1.19 3.68 8.00
C ARG A 72 2.68 3.91 7.87
N LEU A 73 3.44 2.94 8.36
CA LEU A 73 4.87 2.81 8.12
C LEU A 73 5.09 1.56 7.28
N ASP A 74 5.85 1.67 6.21
CA ASP A 74 6.14 0.52 5.35
C ASP A 74 7.57 0.50 4.82
N GLY A 75 8.10 -0.71 4.66
CA GLY A 75 9.38 -0.98 4.04
C GLY A 75 9.20 -1.79 2.76
N ASN A 76 9.81 -1.33 1.67
CA ASN A 76 9.75 -1.99 0.37
C ASN A 76 11.13 -2.43 -0.10
N THR A 77 11.19 -3.54 -0.81
CA THR A 77 12.40 -3.98 -1.52
C THR A 77 12.02 -4.74 -2.80
N PHE A 78 12.70 -4.40 -3.89
CA PHE A 78 12.62 -5.14 -5.15
C PHE A 78 13.91 -4.99 -5.96
N ASN A 79 14.11 -5.88 -6.91
CA ASN A 79 15.25 -5.88 -7.80
C ASN A 79 14.79 -5.60 -9.24
N ARG A 80 15.64 -4.88 -9.98
CA ARG A 80 15.45 -4.59 -11.40
C ARG A 80 16.74 -4.95 -12.17
N GLU A 81 16.60 -5.30 -13.44
CA GLU A 81 17.70 -5.58 -14.34
C GLU A 81 17.68 -4.57 -15.48
N LEU A 82 18.78 -3.85 -15.67
CA LEU A 82 18.94 -2.87 -16.76
C LEU A 82 19.04 -3.56 -18.11
N LYS A 83 18.44 -2.94 -19.14
CA LYS A 83 18.47 -3.44 -20.54
C LYS A 83 19.86 -3.44 -21.15
N VAL A 84 20.67 -2.42 -20.85
CA VAL A 84 21.93 -2.16 -21.57
C VAL A 84 23.06 -3.07 -21.07
N ASN A 85 23.26 -3.16 -19.75
CA ASN A 85 24.42 -3.84 -19.17
C ASN A 85 24.07 -5.06 -18.34
N LYS A 86 22.76 -5.40 -18.22
CA LYS A 86 22.22 -6.41 -17.29
C LYS A 86 22.63 -6.20 -15.83
N ASP A 87 22.97 -4.96 -15.48
CA ASP A 87 23.30 -4.59 -14.10
C ASP A 87 22.07 -4.76 -13.21
N LEU A 88 22.31 -5.29 -12.02
CA LEU A 88 21.25 -5.48 -11.03
C LEU A 88 21.11 -4.20 -10.18
N PHE A 89 19.91 -3.62 -10.20
CA PHE A 89 19.51 -2.55 -9.29
C PHE A 89 18.67 -3.11 -8.17
N LYS A 90 19.08 -2.84 -6.94
CA LYS A 90 18.31 -3.13 -5.76
C LYS A 90 17.72 -1.84 -5.21
N PHE A 91 16.40 -1.80 -5.17
CA PHE A 91 15.64 -0.72 -4.57
C PHE A 91 15.21 -1.08 -3.15
N ARG A 92 15.32 -0.12 -2.26
CA ARG A 92 14.76 -0.18 -0.90
C ARG A 92 14.12 1.16 -0.57
N SER A 93 13.01 1.14 0.15
CA SER A 93 12.43 2.35 0.72
C SER A 93 11.82 2.11 2.08
N LEU A 94 11.84 3.14 2.91
CA LEU A 94 11.10 3.23 4.16
C LEU A 94 10.19 4.45 4.06
N ASN A 95 8.88 4.25 4.19
CA ASN A 95 7.88 5.30 3.98
C ASN A 95 7.00 5.47 5.22
N ALA A 96 6.59 6.71 5.46
CA ALA A 96 5.59 7.09 6.44
C ALA A 96 4.45 7.84 5.75
N MET A 97 3.20 7.41 5.97
CA MET A 97 2.02 7.94 5.29
C MET A 97 0.87 8.14 6.27
N VAL A 98 0.12 9.22 6.06
CA VAL A 98 -1.25 9.32 6.57
C VAL A 98 -2.16 8.62 5.57
N VAL A 99 -3.07 7.81 6.07
CA VAL A 99 -4.02 7.04 5.25
C VAL A 99 -5.44 7.37 5.66
N ALA A 100 -6.35 7.36 4.69
CA ALA A 100 -7.77 7.54 4.91
C ALA A 100 -8.53 6.51 4.09
N ASP A 101 -9.47 5.79 4.72
CA ASP A 101 -10.29 4.77 4.08
C ASP A 101 -11.78 5.08 4.28
N TRP A 102 -12.54 4.80 3.25
CA TRP A 102 -13.98 4.74 3.27
C TRP A 102 -14.44 3.30 3.23
N ASN A 103 -15.11 2.86 4.31
CA ASN A 103 -15.59 1.48 4.46
C ASN A 103 -17.07 1.38 4.11
N ILE A 104 -17.45 0.48 3.21
CA ILE A 104 -18.83 0.32 2.72
C ILE A 104 -19.59 -0.56 3.68
N ASN A 105 -19.25 -1.40 4.42
CA ASN A 105 -20.04 -2.26 5.33
C ASN A 105 -19.25 -2.61 6.60
N ARG A 106 -18.82 -1.62 7.33
CA ARG A 106 -17.94 -1.75 8.47
C ARG A 106 -18.40 -2.74 9.56
N LYS A 107 -19.71 -2.98 9.64
CA LYS A 107 -20.31 -3.90 10.63
C LYS A 107 -20.45 -5.32 10.13
N GLY A 108 -20.22 -5.56 8.85
CA GLY A 108 -20.33 -6.85 8.21
C GLY A 108 -19.11 -7.73 8.42
N ILE A 109 -19.26 -9.02 8.21
CA ILE A 109 -18.15 -9.98 8.13
C ILE A 109 -17.25 -9.66 6.93
N PHE A 110 -17.82 -9.04 5.90
CA PHE A 110 -17.20 -8.60 4.66
C PHE A 110 -17.35 -7.09 4.55
N SER A 111 -16.27 -6.35 4.66
CA SER A 111 -16.23 -4.89 4.62
C SER A 111 -15.30 -4.39 3.52
N PRO A 112 -15.83 -4.10 2.32
CA PRO A 112 -15.06 -3.46 1.26
C PRO A 112 -14.68 -2.04 1.65
N PHE A 113 -13.50 -1.60 1.19
CA PHE A 113 -13.06 -0.22 1.40
C PHE A 113 -12.33 0.35 0.18
N LEU A 114 -12.36 1.66 0.10
CA LEU A 114 -11.59 2.46 -0.84
C LEU A 114 -10.82 3.52 -0.05
N GLY A 115 -9.56 3.71 -0.34
CA GLY A 115 -8.75 4.64 0.42
C GLY A 115 -7.60 5.25 -0.35
N VAL A 116 -6.92 6.16 0.33
CA VAL A 116 -5.72 6.83 -0.17
C VAL A 116 -4.73 7.04 0.97
N GLY A 117 -3.45 6.85 0.67
CA GLY A 117 -2.33 7.22 1.54
C GLY A 117 -1.54 8.37 0.90
N ILE A 118 -1.07 9.30 1.72
CA ILE A 118 -0.21 10.41 1.30
C ILE A 118 0.92 10.54 2.32
N GLY A 119 2.15 10.68 1.84
CA GLY A 119 3.29 10.80 2.73
C GLY A 119 4.61 10.96 2.01
N GLY A 120 5.66 10.52 2.66
CA GLY A 120 7.01 10.54 2.11
C GLY A 120 7.86 9.42 2.69
N GLY A 121 9.03 9.27 2.14
CA GLY A 121 9.96 8.25 2.58
C GLY A 121 11.38 8.48 2.13
N LEU A 122 12.25 7.62 2.63
CA LEU A 122 13.65 7.53 2.24
C LEU A 122 13.79 6.37 1.28
N THR A 123 14.39 6.63 0.14
CA THR A 123 14.68 5.63 -0.89
C THR A 123 16.17 5.41 -1.03
N SER A 124 16.57 4.18 -1.26
CA SER A 124 17.96 3.78 -1.51
C SER A 124 18.01 2.92 -2.75
N ASN A 125 18.76 3.39 -3.75
CA ASN A 125 19.01 2.68 -5.00
C ASN A 125 20.46 2.20 -4.99
N GLU A 126 20.66 0.88 -4.93
CA GLU A 126 21.98 0.25 -5.04
C GLU A 126 22.16 -0.27 -6.47
N SER A 127 23.17 0.24 -7.18
CA SER A 127 23.61 -0.26 -8.47
C SER A 127 24.85 -1.18 -8.27
N MET A 128 24.80 -2.38 -8.82
CA MET A 128 25.95 -3.27 -8.92
C MET A 128 26.38 -3.35 -10.39
N SER A 129 27.38 -2.59 -10.77
CA SER A 129 28.03 -2.70 -12.09
C SER A 129 29.12 -3.75 -12.06
N ILE A 130 29.15 -4.63 -13.06
CA ILE A 130 30.05 -5.81 -13.09
C ILE A 130 31.43 -5.47 -13.60
N LYS A 131 31.72 -4.26 -14.06
CA LYS A 131 33.00 -3.96 -14.71
C LYS A 131 33.67 -2.68 -14.24
N ASP A 132 34.64 -2.83 -13.38
CA ASP A 132 35.83 -1.99 -13.39
C ASP A 132 36.99 -2.75 -14.09
N VAL A 133 38.04 -2.00 -14.53
CA VAL A 133 39.25 -2.52 -15.17
C VAL A 133 39.95 -3.58 -14.28
N THR A 134 39.63 -3.66 -13.02
CA THR A 134 40.15 -4.62 -12.02
C THR A 134 39.19 -5.77 -11.69
N ASN A 135 38.09 -5.96 -12.43
CA ASN A 135 37.04 -6.98 -12.16
C ASN A 135 36.39 -6.92 -10.75
N GLN A 136 36.50 -5.80 -10.04
CA GLN A 136 35.81 -5.65 -8.77
C GLN A 136 34.45 -4.98 -8.97
N PRO A 137 33.37 -5.45 -8.29
CA PRO A 137 32.04 -4.86 -8.41
C PRO A 137 32.05 -3.46 -7.76
N LEU A 138 31.85 -2.43 -8.58
CA LEU A 138 31.59 -1.08 -8.09
C LEU A 138 30.14 -1.01 -7.57
N LYS A 139 30.02 -0.80 -6.28
CA LYS A 139 28.73 -0.59 -5.61
C LYS A 139 28.51 0.92 -5.43
N GLN A 140 27.54 1.46 -6.15
CA GLN A 140 27.08 2.84 -5.97
C GLN A 140 25.73 2.85 -5.29
N THR A 141 25.60 3.60 -4.22
CA THR A 141 24.36 3.79 -3.48
C THR A 141 23.92 5.25 -3.54
N VAL A 142 22.72 5.49 -4.02
CA VAL A 142 22.08 6.81 -4.06
C VAL A 142 20.88 6.81 -3.12
N ASN A 143 20.91 7.69 -2.13
CA ASN A 143 19.81 7.90 -1.20
C ASN A 143 19.08 9.19 -1.54
N SER A 144 17.75 9.17 -1.52
CA SER A 144 16.91 10.34 -1.76
C SER A 144 15.65 10.30 -0.89
N ALA A 145 15.12 11.49 -0.60
CA ALA A 145 13.76 11.59 -0.08
C ALA A 145 12.76 11.57 -1.24
N ALA A 146 11.64 10.92 -1.07
CA ALA A 146 10.60 10.80 -2.08
C ALA A 146 9.23 11.08 -1.47
N PHE A 147 8.40 11.82 -2.21
CA PHE A 147 6.98 11.96 -1.92
C PHE A 147 6.23 10.73 -2.43
N CYS A 148 5.20 10.28 -1.71
CA CYS A 148 4.38 9.15 -2.14
C CYS A 148 2.89 9.41 -2.02
N ILE A 149 2.14 8.88 -2.99
CA ILE A 149 0.68 8.77 -2.97
C ILE A 149 0.33 7.31 -3.21
N MET A 150 -0.65 6.79 -2.48
CA MET A 150 -1.03 5.39 -2.52
C MET A 150 -2.57 5.24 -2.55
N PRO A 151 -3.24 5.35 -3.72
CA PRO A 151 -4.60 4.87 -3.85
C PRO A 151 -4.67 3.37 -3.55
N ARG A 152 -5.70 2.96 -2.80
CA ARG A 152 -5.87 1.58 -2.37
C ARG A 152 -7.33 1.17 -2.34
N VAL A 153 -7.58 -0.10 -2.61
CA VAL A 153 -8.90 -0.72 -2.53
C VAL A 153 -8.71 -2.10 -1.91
N GLY A 154 -9.68 -2.53 -1.15
CA GLY A 154 -9.57 -3.84 -0.53
C GLY A 154 -10.83 -4.28 0.18
N VAL A 155 -10.66 -5.34 0.95
CA VAL A 155 -11.72 -5.92 1.76
C VAL A 155 -11.17 -6.35 3.11
N GLU A 156 -11.90 -6.04 4.17
CA GLU A 156 -11.67 -6.58 5.49
C GLU A 156 -12.63 -7.74 5.74
N LEU A 157 -12.07 -8.87 6.16
CA LEU A 157 -12.77 -10.11 6.40
C LEU A 157 -12.72 -10.45 7.89
N PHE A 158 -13.87 -10.83 8.45
CA PHE A 158 -13.98 -11.28 9.84
C PHE A 158 -13.45 -10.27 10.88
N HIS A 159 -13.25 -9.00 10.49
CA HIS A 159 -12.66 -7.91 11.31
C HIS A 159 -11.20 -8.15 11.72
N HIS A 160 -10.53 -9.11 11.12
CA HIS A 160 -9.15 -9.51 11.47
C HIS A 160 -8.23 -9.64 10.28
N TYR A 161 -8.74 -9.89 9.09
CA TYR A 161 -7.93 -10.07 7.89
C TYR A 161 -8.25 -8.98 6.89
N ARG A 162 -7.23 -8.36 6.34
CA ARG A 162 -7.39 -7.32 5.34
C ARG A 162 -6.62 -7.68 4.08
N LEU A 163 -7.33 -7.73 2.96
CA LEU A 163 -6.74 -7.91 1.63
C LEU A 163 -6.79 -6.56 0.92
N THR A 164 -5.64 -6.03 0.53
CA THR A 164 -5.51 -4.69 -0.05
C THR A 164 -4.75 -4.75 -1.36
N PHE A 165 -5.35 -4.24 -2.42
CA PHE A 165 -4.67 -3.91 -3.66
C PHE A 165 -4.37 -2.42 -3.69
N TYR A 166 -3.15 -2.03 -4.03
CA TYR A 166 -2.75 -0.64 -4.06
C TYR A 166 -1.80 -0.34 -5.22
N TYR A 167 -1.79 0.91 -5.63
CA TYR A 167 -0.75 1.49 -6.46
C TYR A 167 -0.01 2.52 -5.63
N LYS A 168 1.30 2.40 -5.50
CA LYS A 168 2.12 3.40 -4.83
C LYS A 168 2.91 4.18 -5.86
N TYR A 169 2.57 5.44 -6.02
CA TYR A 169 3.38 6.40 -6.75
C TYR A 169 4.52 6.84 -5.83
N LEU A 170 5.73 6.62 -6.28
CA LEU A 170 6.95 7.15 -5.66
C LEU A 170 7.66 7.99 -6.69
N GLU A 171 8.09 9.17 -6.29
CA GLU A 171 8.89 10.03 -7.14
C GLU A 171 10.09 9.25 -7.70
N SER A 172 10.47 9.53 -8.97
CA SER A 172 11.60 8.90 -9.65
C SER A 172 11.52 7.38 -9.86
N ALA A 173 10.68 6.94 -10.80
CA ALA A 173 10.74 5.60 -11.41
C ALA A 173 10.63 4.40 -10.44
N ASN A 174 10.15 4.59 -9.21
CA ASN A 174 10.03 3.55 -8.19
C ASN A 174 8.57 3.18 -7.87
N SER A 175 7.67 3.59 -8.73
CA SER A 175 6.23 3.29 -8.59
C SER A 175 5.95 1.81 -8.77
N HIS A 176 5.00 1.29 -8.02
CA HIS A 176 4.68 -0.14 -8.04
C HIS A 176 3.22 -0.42 -7.68
N PHE A 177 2.72 -1.53 -8.19
CA PHE A 177 1.50 -2.17 -7.67
C PHE A 177 1.86 -3.11 -6.52
N GLY A 178 0.94 -3.25 -5.57
CA GLY A 178 1.06 -4.21 -4.47
C GLY A 178 -0.24 -4.90 -4.16
N LEU A 179 -0.11 -6.16 -3.74
CA LEU A 179 -1.19 -6.95 -3.16
C LEU A 179 -0.76 -7.33 -1.74
N SER A 180 -1.45 -6.78 -0.74
CA SER A 180 -1.13 -6.95 0.68
C SER A 180 -2.17 -7.84 1.36
N VAL A 181 -1.68 -8.65 2.28
CA VAL A 181 -2.47 -9.35 3.29
C VAL A 181 -2.08 -8.78 4.65
N GLY A 182 -3.06 -8.27 5.38
CA GLY A 182 -2.89 -7.68 6.72
C GLY A 182 -3.65 -8.47 7.78
N PHE A 183 -3.10 -8.49 8.99
CA PHE A 183 -3.77 -8.98 10.19
C PHE A 183 -4.09 -7.80 11.11
N VAL A 184 -5.37 -7.63 11.43
CA VAL A 184 -5.89 -6.50 12.23
C VAL A 184 -6.05 -6.93 13.67
N ILE A 185 -5.37 -6.24 14.57
CA ILE A 185 -5.48 -6.38 16.03
C ILE A 185 -6.33 -5.23 16.55
N GLY A 186 -7.33 -5.54 17.36
CA GLY A 186 -8.25 -4.53 17.88
C GLY A 186 -9.55 -4.43 17.08
N GLY A 187 -9.61 -4.99 15.88
CA GLY A 187 -10.84 -5.17 15.12
C GLY A 187 -11.85 -6.03 15.86
N GLY A 188 -13.11 -5.92 15.48
CA GLY A 188 -14.17 -6.71 16.04
C GLY A 188 -15.20 -5.93 16.84
N ARG A 189 -16.35 -6.58 17.05
CA ARG A 189 -17.49 -6.05 17.80
C ARG A 189 -17.26 -6.25 19.30
N LYS A 190 -17.63 -5.25 20.10
CA LYS A 190 -18.03 -5.46 21.51
C LYS A 190 -19.52 -5.72 21.56
#